data_2568924f28e3646f96e8d38ad230959b
#
_entry.id   2568924f28e3646f96e8d38ad230959b
#
_cell.length_a   1.000
_cell.length_b   1.000
_cell.length_c   1.000
_cell.angle_alpha   90.00
_cell.angle_beta   90.00
_cell.angle_gamma   90.00
#
_symmetry.space_group_name_H-M   'P 1'
#
loop_
_entity.id
_entity.type
_entity.pdbx_description
1 polymer ?
#
loop_
_entity_poly.entity_id
_entity_poly.type
_entity_poly.pdbx_seq_one_letter_code
_entity_poly.pdbx_strand_id
1 'polypeptide(L)'
;QSNMEGKGGIDPLLNHQIDAPETRDFFAHLHEDGKYIERDDVWINYLERRGKLTVGYGSPGRIGLELEFGHVMGNHFEEPVLLIKTAWGGKSIGRDFRPPSSGLQSKEKIDEFVGNMVKRDYNNLIRNEWNQAKKDNPKITRREIEAKSDASIEAIRKAKADEYRKEVIDSYGHFYRLMMSEIKTTLGELKTLFPDYDGRGYEIAGFVWFQGWNDMYNGFQDEYAANMKNFFRDVRKDLAKPDLPFAIGIMGQNGF
;
A
#
# COMPACT_ATOMS: atom_id res chain seq x y z
N GLN A 1 -4.47 1.19 -1.54
CA GLN A 1 -4.22 1.10 -2.99
C GLN A 1 -5.56 1.05 -3.71
N SER A 2 -5.89 2.10 -4.44
CA SER A 2 -7.10 2.15 -5.26
C SER A 2 -6.82 1.51 -6.62
N ASN A 3 -7.71 0.64 -7.05
CA ASN A 3 -7.65 0.00 -8.35
C ASN A 3 -9.02 0.06 -9.00
N MET A 4 -9.05 0.23 -10.31
CA MET A 4 -10.24 0.11 -11.12
C MET A 4 -10.13 -1.12 -12.02
N GLU A 5 -11.21 -1.83 -12.12
CA GLU A 5 -11.41 -2.87 -13.12
C GLU A 5 -12.85 -2.79 -13.60
N GLY A 6 -13.06 -2.92 -14.90
CA GLY A 6 -14.40 -3.12 -15.44
C GLY A 6 -14.96 -4.48 -15.04
N LYS A 7 -16.23 -4.70 -15.26
CA LYS A 7 -16.85 -6.01 -15.11
C LYS A 7 -16.19 -6.99 -16.10
N GLY A 8 -15.32 -7.85 -15.58
CA GLY A 8 -14.56 -8.82 -16.37
C GLY A 8 -13.10 -8.45 -16.63
N GLY A 9 -12.56 -7.33 -16.07
CA GLY A 9 -11.16 -6.94 -16.17
C GLY A 9 -10.88 -5.69 -17.00
N ILE A 10 -9.61 -5.52 -17.44
CA ILE A 10 -9.14 -4.33 -18.17
C ILE A 10 -9.74 -4.21 -19.56
N ASP A 11 -9.78 -5.29 -20.34
CA ASP A 11 -10.29 -5.24 -21.71
C ASP A 11 -11.78 -4.87 -21.79
N PRO A 12 -12.67 -5.45 -20.96
CA PRO A 12 -14.04 -4.98 -20.86
C PRO A 12 -14.18 -3.54 -20.37
N LEU A 13 -13.28 -3.07 -19.50
CA LEU A 13 -13.27 -1.67 -19.08
C LEU A 13 -12.93 -0.75 -20.28
N LEU A 14 -11.91 -1.10 -21.06
CA LEU A 14 -11.54 -0.37 -22.26
C LEU A 14 -12.71 -0.27 -23.23
N ASN A 15 -13.38 -1.40 -23.52
CA ASN A 15 -14.55 -1.42 -24.41
C ASN A 15 -15.67 -0.52 -23.88
N HIS A 16 -15.92 -0.53 -22.57
CA HIS A 16 -16.92 0.36 -21.96
C HIS A 16 -16.53 1.84 -22.13
N GLN A 17 -15.27 2.17 -21.94
CA GLN A 17 -14.76 3.56 -22.12
C GLN A 17 -14.86 4.05 -23.57
N ILE A 18 -14.68 3.14 -24.53
CA ILE A 18 -14.76 3.47 -25.97
C ILE A 18 -16.23 3.57 -26.43
N ASP A 19 -17.08 2.63 -26.01
CA ASP A 19 -18.42 2.45 -26.55
C ASP A 19 -19.47 3.35 -25.89
N ALA A 20 -19.29 3.71 -24.63
CA ALA A 20 -20.24 4.55 -23.89
C ALA A 20 -20.10 6.03 -24.29
N PRO A 21 -21.11 6.66 -24.91
CA PRO A 21 -21.01 8.04 -25.40
C PRO A 21 -20.63 9.04 -24.32
N GLU A 22 -21.13 8.84 -23.10
CA GLU A 22 -20.91 9.71 -21.94
C GLU A 22 -19.48 9.67 -21.39
N THR A 23 -18.73 8.62 -21.69
CA THR A 23 -17.38 8.41 -21.17
C THR A 23 -16.29 8.44 -22.24
N ARG A 24 -16.66 8.26 -23.52
CA ARG A 24 -15.72 8.17 -24.63
C ARG A 24 -14.76 9.35 -24.70
N ASP A 25 -15.30 10.56 -24.72
CA ASP A 25 -14.48 11.77 -24.83
C ASP A 25 -13.62 12.00 -23.57
N PHE A 26 -14.17 11.61 -22.40
CA PHE A 26 -13.46 11.77 -21.14
C PHE A 26 -12.21 10.87 -21.04
N PHE A 27 -12.28 9.64 -21.59
CA PHE A 27 -11.16 8.69 -21.56
C PHE A 27 -10.39 8.61 -22.88
N ALA A 28 -10.74 9.42 -23.89
CA ALA A 28 -10.13 9.36 -25.22
C ALA A 28 -8.60 9.47 -25.21
N HIS A 29 -8.04 10.24 -24.29
CA HIS A 29 -6.60 10.45 -24.12
C HIS A 29 -5.83 9.22 -23.57
N LEU A 30 -6.54 8.19 -23.10
CA LEU A 30 -5.92 6.98 -22.54
C LEU A 30 -5.74 5.87 -23.56
N HIS A 31 -6.35 5.97 -24.74
CA HIS A 31 -6.31 4.89 -25.74
C HIS A 31 -6.27 5.42 -27.17
N GLU A 32 -5.64 4.65 -28.02
CA GLU A 32 -5.53 4.86 -29.45
C GLU A 32 -5.72 3.50 -30.17
N ASP A 33 -6.43 3.49 -31.31
CA ASP A 33 -6.69 2.29 -32.11
C ASP A 33 -7.25 1.09 -31.31
N GLY A 34 -8.12 1.37 -30.33
CA GLY A 34 -8.74 0.35 -29.50
C GLY A 34 -7.81 -0.30 -28.46
N LYS A 35 -6.69 0.33 -28.16
CA LYS A 35 -5.74 -0.13 -27.13
C LYS A 35 -5.36 1.01 -26.18
N TYR A 36 -4.99 0.66 -24.96
CA TYR A 36 -4.39 1.64 -24.06
C TYR A 36 -3.03 2.11 -24.60
N ILE A 37 -2.82 3.41 -24.54
CA ILE A 37 -1.55 4.03 -24.94
C ILE A 37 -0.45 3.59 -23.96
N GLU A 38 0.72 3.29 -24.53
CA GLU A 38 1.97 3.20 -23.79
C GLU A 38 2.76 4.50 -24.01
N ARG A 39 3.05 5.23 -22.93
CA ARG A 39 3.73 6.53 -22.97
C ARG A 39 5.24 6.36 -23.14
N ASP A 40 5.82 6.91 -24.19
CA ASP A 40 7.27 6.90 -24.41
C ASP A 40 8.03 7.84 -23.46
N ASP A 41 7.37 8.91 -23.04
CA ASP A 41 7.88 10.00 -22.21
C ASP A 41 7.58 9.86 -20.71
N VAL A 42 6.82 8.84 -20.30
CA VAL A 42 6.52 8.56 -18.89
C VAL A 42 6.91 7.14 -18.54
N TRP A 43 7.81 7.01 -17.59
CA TRP A 43 8.25 5.72 -17.08
C TRP A 43 7.68 5.48 -15.67
N ILE A 44 7.58 4.20 -15.29
CA ILE A 44 7.12 3.81 -13.97
C ILE A 44 7.96 2.67 -13.39
N ASN A 45 8.31 2.79 -12.11
CA ASN A 45 8.81 1.69 -11.29
C ASN A 45 7.82 1.39 -10.18
N TYR A 46 7.31 0.17 -10.12
CA TYR A 46 6.40 -0.28 -9.08
C TYR A 46 6.74 -1.70 -8.62
N LEU A 47 7.48 -1.80 -7.52
CA LEU A 47 7.99 -3.08 -7.00
C LEU A 47 8.78 -3.83 -8.09
N GLU A 48 8.38 -5.07 -8.41
CA GLU A 48 9.02 -5.89 -9.45
C GLU A 48 8.66 -5.49 -10.90
N ARG A 49 7.76 -4.51 -11.10
CA ARG A 49 7.26 -4.09 -12.41
C ARG A 49 7.78 -2.71 -12.78
N ARG A 50 8.31 -2.59 -13.99
CA ARG A 50 8.84 -1.33 -14.50
C ARG A 50 8.70 -1.26 -16.01
N GLY A 51 8.77 -0.05 -16.56
CA GLY A 51 8.74 0.23 -18.00
C GLY A 51 8.05 1.53 -18.30
N LYS A 52 7.60 1.66 -19.54
CA LYS A 52 6.78 2.77 -20.01
C LYS A 52 5.40 2.72 -19.36
N LEU A 53 4.83 3.90 -19.08
CA LEU A 53 3.54 3.97 -18.41
C LEU A 53 2.41 3.50 -19.33
N THR A 54 1.68 2.52 -18.88
CA THR A 54 0.43 2.03 -19.46
C THR A 54 -0.43 1.40 -18.37
N VAL A 55 -1.47 0.66 -18.73
CA VAL A 55 -2.28 -0.12 -17.77
C VAL A 55 -1.47 -1.26 -17.13
N GLY A 56 -1.94 -1.79 -16.01
CA GLY A 56 -1.35 -2.96 -15.35
C GLY A 56 -0.44 -2.64 -14.16
N TYR A 57 -0.20 -1.37 -13.87
CA TYR A 57 0.56 -0.93 -12.67
C TYR A 57 -0.31 -0.71 -11.42
N GLY A 58 -1.59 -1.07 -11.47
CA GLY A 58 -2.42 -1.32 -10.30
C GLY A 58 -2.09 -2.66 -9.63
N SER A 59 -3.06 -3.33 -9.02
CA SER A 59 -2.96 -4.78 -8.75
C SER A 59 -2.95 -5.55 -10.07
N PRO A 60 -2.45 -6.80 -10.13
CA PRO A 60 -2.43 -7.55 -11.38
C PRO A 60 -3.78 -7.49 -12.10
N GLY A 61 -3.76 -7.09 -13.38
CA GLY A 61 -4.96 -6.92 -14.20
C GLY A 61 -5.84 -5.72 -13.85
N ARG A 62 -5.31 -4.70 -13.16
CA ARG A 62 -6.07 -3.51 -12.73
C ARG A 62 -5.35 -2.20 -13.04
N ILE A 63 -6.15 -1.15 -13.19
CA ILE A 63 -5.69 0.23 -13.35
C ILE A 63 -5.64 0.88 -11.95
N GLY A 64 -4.58 1.62 -11.68
CA GLY A 64 -4.45 2.49 -10.51
C GLY A 64 -4.43 3.95 -10.91
N LEU A 65 -4.36 4.83 -9.93
CA LEU A 65 -4.32 6.27 -10.13
C LEU A 65 -3.06 6.75 -10.89
N GLU A 66 -2.01 5.94 -10.94
CA GLU A 66 -0.77 6.26 -11.65
C GLU A 66 -0.96 6.48 -13.15
N LEU A 67 -1.95 5.81 -13.76
CA LEU A 67 -2.19 5.93 -15.19
C LEU A 67 -2.56 7.37 -15.57
N GLU A 68 -3.66 7.88 -15.02
CA GLU A 68 -4.12 9.24 -15.30
C GLU A 68 -3.12 10.30 -14.81
N PHE A 69 -2.58 10.11 -13.59
CA PHE A 69 -1.57 11.01 -13.06
C PHE A 69 -0.36 11.12 -13.99
N GLY A 70 0.13 10.01 -14.52
CA GLY A 70 1.26 10.01 -15.43
C GLY A 70 0.94 10.64 -16.79
N HIS A 71 -0.27 10.44 -17.33
CA HIS A 71 -0.71 11.15 -18.54
C HIS A 71 -0.72 12.67 -18.34
N VAL A 72 -1.28 13.14 -17.22
CA VAL A 72 -1.30 14.58 -16.90
C VAL A 72 0.12 15.13 -16.73
N MET A 73 0.99 14.42 -16.02
CA MET A 73 2.37 14.88 -15.80
C MET A 73 3.20 14.86 -17.07
N GLY A 74 3.10 13.80 -17.89
CA GLY A 74 3.80 13.73 -19.17
C GLY A 74 3.34 14.81 -20.18
N ASN A 75 2.07 15.21 -20.11
CA ASN A 75 1.58 16.33 -20.92
C ASN A 75 2.01 17.72 -20.39
N HIS A 76 2.41 17.79 -19.12
CA HIS A 76 2.80 19.04 -18.48
C HIS A 76 4.30 19.33 -18.60
N PHE A 77 5.16 18.32 -18.50
CA PHE A 77 6.60 18.46 -18.59
C PHE A 77 7.10 18.12 -20.01
N GLU A 78 8.07 18.88 -20.49
CA GLU A 78 8.78 18.55 -21.75
C GLU A 78 9.82 17.44 -21.56
N GLU A 79 10.34 17.30 -20.32
CA GLU A 79 11.27 16.26 -19.93
C GLU A 79 10.55 14.95 -19.61
N PRO A 80 11.21 13.80 -19.81
CA PRO A 80 10.65 12.51 -19.41
C PRO A 80 10.31 12.45 -17.91
N VAL A 81 9.16 11.91 -17.58
CA VAL A 81 8.67 11.78 -16.21
C VAL A 81 8.86 10.36 -15.69
N LEU A 82 9.43 10.20 -14.51
CA LEU A 82 9.50 8.92 -13.82
C LEU A 82 8.55 8.88 -12.62
N LEU A 83 7.65 7.91 -12.59
CA LEU A 83 6.81 7.59 -11.45
C LEU A 83 7.44 6.47 -10.63
N ILE A 84 7.82 6.74 -9.39
CA ILE A 84 8.24 5.69 -8.44
C ILE A 84 7.06 5.39 -7.52
N LYS A 85 6.37 4.28 -7.79
CA LYS A 85 5.18 3.89 -7.06
C LYS A 85 5.51 2.93 -5.92
N THR A 86 5.32 3.37 -4.68
CA THR A 86 5.56 2.60 -3.47
C THR A 86 4.24 2.38 -2.72
N ALA A 87 3.46 1.41 -3.19
CA ALA A 87 2.11 1.17 -2.68
C ALA A 87 1.90 -0.30 -2.30
N TRP A 88 1.45 -0.55 -1.09
CA TRP A 88 1.09 -1.87 -0.55
C TRP A 88 -0.33 -1.80 0.03
N GLY A 89 -1.13 -2.82 -0.26
CA GLY A 89 -2.49 -2.90 0.25
C GLY A 89 -2.54 -3.07 1.77
N GLY A 90 -3.57 -2.50 2.40
CA GLY A 90 -3.86 -2.75 3.81
C GLY A 90 -2.89 -2.06 4.80
N LYS A 91 -2.24 -0.95 4.42
CA LYS A 91 -1.25 -0.26 5.25
C LYS A 91 -1.80 1.04 5.85
N SER A 92 -1.35 1.33 7.09
CA SER A 92 -1.69 2.53 7.85
C SER A 92 -0.49 3.47 7.99
N ILE A 93 -0.72 4.77 8.17
CA ILE A 93 0.32 5.68 8.63
C ILE A 93 0.53 5.60 10.14
N GLY A 94 -0.51 5.17 10.88
CA GLY A 94 -0.43 4.98 12.33
C GLY A 94 0.62 3.96 12.76
N ARG A 95 0.92 2.95 11.91
CA ARG A 95 1.92 1.92 12.19
C ARG A 95 2.85 1.66 10.99
N ASP A 96 2.31 1.22 9.86
CA ASP A 96 3.09 0.68 8.75
C ASP A 96 4.01 1.73 8.09
N PHE A 97 3.46 2.89 7.74
CA PHE A 97 4.19 4.04 7.20
C PHE A 97 4.55 5.08 8.28
N ARG A 98 4.49 4.70 9.56
CA ARG A 98 4.78 5.64 10.65
C ARG A 98 6.15 6.29 10.46
N PRO A 99 6.20 7.63 10.36
CA PRO A 99 7.45 8.32 10.11
C PRO A 99 8.37 8.26 11.34
N PRO A 100 9.69 8.25 11.17
CA PRO A 100 10.64 8.13 12.27
C PRO A 100 10.43 9.15 13.39
N SER A 101 10.10 10.41 13.06
CA SER A 101 9.88 11.47 14.04
C SER A 101 8.59 11.31 14.87
N SER A 102 7.67 10.40 14.49
CA SER A 102 6.52 10.06 15.33
C SER A 102 6.85 9.07 16.46
N GLY A 103 8.00 8.41 16.41
CA GLY A 103 8.41 7.41 17.40
C GLY A 103 7.46 6.21 17.47
N LEU A 104 7.57 5.43 18.52
CA LEU A 104 6.64 4.33 18.81
C LEU A 104 5.36 4.86 19.46
N GLN A 105 4.27 4.11 19.34
CA GLN A 105 3.09 4.34 20.16
C GLN A 105 3.35 3.98 21.63
N SER A 106 2.39 4.28 22.50
CA SER A 106 2.51 4.00 23.92
C SER A 106 2.74 2.50 24.21
N LYS A 107 3.31 2.21 25.37
CA LYS A 107 3.52 0.84 25.82
C LYS A 107 2.21 0.06 25.86
N GLU A 108 1.13 0.70 26.32
CA GLU A 108 -0.21 0.11 26.42
C GLU A 108 -0.73 -0.31 25.04
N LYS A 109 -0.48 0.53 24.01
CA LYS A 109 -0.89 0.22 22.64
C LYS A 109 -0.09 -0.94 22.04
N ILE A 110 1.20 -0.96 22.30
CA ILE A 110 2.06 -2.10 21.92
C ILE A 110 1.60 -3.38 22.62
N ASP A 111 1.30 -3.32 23.93
CA ASP A 111 0.79 -4.45 24.70
C ASP A 111 -0.57 -4.95 24.17
N GLU A 112 -1.44 -4.05 23.73
CA GLU A 112 -2.71 -4.40 23.06
C GLU A 112 -2.45 -5.21 21.78
N PHE A 113 -1.53 -4.77 20.92
CA PHE A 113 -1.18 -5.52 19.70
C PHE A 113 -0.58 -6.88 20.01
N VAL A 114 0.33 -6.97 20.97
CA VAL A 114 0.86 -8.26 21.44
C VAL A 114 -0.25 -9.17 21.92
N GLY A 115 -1.18 -8.65 22.73
CA GLY A 115 -2.35 -9.38 23.19
C GLY A 115 -3.24 -9.90 22.06
N ASN A 116 -3.40 -9.10 21.00
CA ASN A 116 -4.15 -9.52 19.80
C ASN A 116 -3.44 -10.64 19.03
N MET A 117 -2.10 -10.63 18.96
CA MET A 117 -1.33 -11.73 18.36
C MET A 117 -1.47 -13.02 19.17
N VAL A 118 -1.37 -12.94 20.49
CA VAL A 118 -1.61 -14.08 21.39
C VAL A 118 -3.01 -14.66 21.18
N LYS A 119 -4.06 -13.81 21.15
CA LYS A 119 -5.43 -14.25 20.90
C LYS A 119 -5.60 -14.88 19.53
N ARG A 120 -4.96 -14.32 18.50
CA ARG A 120 -4.97 -14.89 17.15
C ARG A 120 -4.41 -16.30 17.13
N ASP A 121 -3.28 -16.52 17.76
CA ASP A 121 -2.64 -17.84 17.80
C ASP A 121 -3.46 -18.85 18.60
N TYR A 122 -4.00 -18.45 19.75
CA TYR A 122 -4.95 -19.27 20.49
C TYR A 122 -6.15 -19.68 19.62
N ASN A 123 -6.78 -18.71 18.95
CA ASN A 123 -7.90 -18.98 18.07
C ASN A 123 -7.55 -19.92 16.90
N ASN A 124 -6.33 -19.81 16.37
CA ASN A 124 -5.85 -20.70 15.31
C ASN A 124 -5.65 -22.12 15.82
N LEU A 125 -5.07 -22.29 17.01
CA LEU A 125 -4.89 -23.60 17.64
C LEU A 125 -6.25 -24.27 17.86
N ILE A 126 -7.18 -23.58 18.53
CA ILE A 126 -8.54 -24.11 18.78
C ILE A 126 -9.26 -24.44 17.48
N ARG A 127 -9.14 -23.60 16.46
CA ARG A 127 -9.74 -23.87 15.15
C ARG A 127 -9.16 -25.12 14.49
N ASN A 128 -7.86 -25.32 14.60
CA ASN A 128 -7.19 -26.51 14.02
C ASN A 128 -7.63 -27.79 14.74
N GLU A 129 -7.66 -27.78 16.10
CA GLU A 129 -8.15 -28.89 16.91
C GLU A 129 -9.62 -29.19 16.59
N TRP A 130 -10.46 -28.15 16.47
CA TRP A 130 -11.86 -28.31 16.11
C TRP A 130 -12.05 -28.92 14.72
N ASN A 131 -11.33 -28.43 13.71
CA ASN A 131 -11.38 -28.98 12.36
C ASN A 131 -10.92 -30.44 12.33
N GLN A 132 -9.95 -30.81 13.11
CA GLN A 132 -9.50 -32.20 13.24
C GLN A 132 -10.57 -33.07 13.89
N ALA A 133 -11.09 -32.63 15.03
CA ALA A 133 -12.12 -33.37 15.78
C ALA A 133 -13.44 -33.54 15.01
N LYS A 134 -13.79 -32.61 14.13
CA LYS A 134 -14.96 -32.72 13.24
C LYS A 134 -14.88 -33.87 12.23
N LYS A 135 -13.71 -34.37 11.93
CA LYS A 135 -13.56 -35.55 11.03
C LYS A 135 -14.17 -36.80 11.68
N ASP A 136 -14.01 -36.93 13.00
CA ASP A 136 -14.49 -38.08 13.75
C ASP A 136 -15.89 -37.84 14.36
N ASN A 137 -16.18 -36.60 14.73
CA ASN A 137 -17.47 -36.17 15.27
C ASN A 137 -17.95 -34.86 14.62
N PRO A 138 -18.74 -34.92 13.53
CA PRO A 138 -19.23 -33.74 12.83
C PRO A 138 -20.07 -32.77 13.69
N LYS A 139 -20.61 -33.23 14.82
CA LYS A 139 -21.47 -32.42 15.70
C LYS A 139 -20.68 -31.73 16.82
N ILE A 140 -19.37 -31.99 16.94
CA ILE A 140 -18.56 -31.39 18.00
C ILE A 140 -18.55 -29.87 17.86
N THR A 141 -18.74 -29.18 18.97
CA THR A 141 -18.74 -27.72 19.03
C THR A 141 -17.35 -27.17 19.34
N ARG A 142 -17.11 -25.92 18.94
CA ARG A 142 -15.88 -25.22 19.31
C ARG A 142 -15.72 -25.14 20.85
N ARG A 143 -16.79 -24.91 21.58
CA ARG A 143 -16.77 -24.80 23.04
C ARG A 143 -16.32 -26.10 23.73
N GLU A 144 -16.71 -27.26 23.17
CA GLU A 144 -16.27 -28.57 23.70
C GLU A 144 -14.76 -28.78 23.44
N ILE A 145 -14.22 -28.26 22.35
CA ILE A 145 -12.78 -28.27 22.08
C ILE A 145 -12.06 -27.35 23.07
N GLU A 146 -12.52 -26.11 23.24
CA GLU A 146 -11.92 -25.15 24.16
C GLU A 146 -11.86 -25.69 25.62
N ALA A 147 -12.89 -26.47 26.03
CA ALA A 147 -12.94 -27.07 27.36
C ALA A 147 -11.98 -28.26 27.54
N LYS A 148 -11.51 -28.87 26.46
CA LYS A 148 -10.63 -30.06 26.48
C LYS A 148 -9.22 -29.77 26.01
N SER A 149 -8.99 -28.60 25.40
CA SER A 149 -7.69 -28.23 24.87
C SER A 149 -6.72 -27.87 25.98
N ASP A 150 -5.48 -28.34 25.84
CA ASP A 150 -4.34 -27.88 26.64
C ASP A 150 -3.85 -26.49 26.22
N ALA A 151 -4.35 -25.94 25.11
CA ALA A 151 -4.03 -24.59 24.67
C ALA A 151 -4.59 -23.55 25.64
N SER A 152 -3.75 -22.63 26.07
CA SER A 152 -4.19 -21.50 26.90
C SER A 152 -3.57 -20.19 26.39
N ILE A 153 -4.34 -19.12 26.51
CA ILE A 153 -3.86 -17.76 26.18
C ILE A 153 -2.62 -17.42 27.02
N GLU A 154 -2.61 -17.82 28.28
CA GLU A 154 -1.50 -17.52 29.20
C GLU A 154 -0.24 -18.30 28.84
N ALA A 155 -0.35 -19.57 28.45
CA ALA A 155 0.79 -20.37 28.00
C ALA A 155 1.42 -19.76 26.73
N ILE A 156 0.59 -19.36 25.74
CA ILE A 156 1.07 -18.69 24.52
C ILE A 156 1.72 -17.35 24.87
N ARG A 157 1.10 -16.55 25.75
CA ARG A 157 1.67 -15.29 26.20
C ARG A 157 3.04 -15.49 26.83
N LYS A 158 3.16 -16.42 27.76
CA LYS A 158 4.43 -16.74 28.43
C LYS A 158 5.51 -17.17 27.44
N ALA A 159 5.14 -17.95 26.44
CA ALA A 159 6.09 -18.49 25.46
C ALA A 159 6.51 -17.46 24.39
N LYS A 160 5.61 -16.54 23.98
CA LYS A 160 5.79 -15.76 22.76
C LYS A 160 5.67 -14.23 22.93
N ALA A 161 5.39 -13.72 24.13
CA ALA A 161 5.15 -12.29 24.31
C ALA A 161 6.33 -11.41 23.88
N ASP A 162 7.56 -11.83 24.13
CA ASP A 162 8.76 -11.06 23.78
C ASP A 162 9.00 -11.10 22.26
N GLU A 163 8.79 -12.25 21.61
CA GLU A 163 8.84 -12.38 20.14
C GLU A 163 7.81 -11.47 19.49
N TYR A 164 6.56 -11.53 19.93
CA TYR A 164 5.48 -10.68 19.38
C TYR A 164 5.72 -9.19 19.65
N ARG A 165 6.26 -8.84 20.82
CA ARG A 165 6.65 -7.46 21.10
C ARG A 165 7.69 -6.95 20.10
N LYS A 166 8.70 -7.76 19.84
CA LYS A 166 9.71 -7.43 18.83
C LYS A 166 9.09 -7.27 17.45
N GLU A 167 8.23 -8.22 17.03
CA GLU A 167 7.52 -8.15 15.74
C GLU A 167 6.66 -6.89 15.62
N VAL A 168 5.91 -6.55 16.67
CA VAL A 168 5.10 -5.33 16.72
C VAL A 168 5.99 -4.10 16.58
N ILE A 169 7.07 -4.00 17.35
CA ILE A 169 7.99 -2.86 17.30
C ILE A 169 8.64 -2.74 15.92
N ASP A 170 9.12 -3.82 15.35
CA ASP A 170 9.78 -3.85 14.03
C ASP A 170 8.81 -3.45 12.91
N SER A 171 7.50 -3.68 13.10
CA SER A 171 6.47 -3.30 12.13
C SER A 171 6.25 -1.78 12.02
N TYR A 172 6.57 -1.01 13.08
CA TYR A 172 6.44 0.44 13.04
C TYR A 172 7.39 1.06 12.03
N GLY A 173 6.84 1.80 11.08
CA GLY A 173 7.59 2.45 10.01
C GLY A 173 8.28 1.49 9.04
N HIS A 174 7.95 0.19 9.06
CA HIS A 174 8.55 -0.78 8.14
C HIS A 174 8.34 -0.37 6.67
N PHE A 175 7.12 0.02 6.30
CA PHE A 175 6.80 0.44 4.93
C PHE A 175 7.31 1.85 4.61
N TYR A 176 7.50 2.71 5.60
CA TYR A 176 8.23 3.96 5.40
C TYR A 176 9.68 3.67 4.99
N ARG A 177 10.37 2.77 5.69
CA ARG A 177 11.75 2.39 5.36
C ARG A 177 11.84 1.70 3.99
N LEU A 178 10.90 0.82 3.65
CA LEU A 178 10.84 0.20 2.33
C LEU A 178 10.61 1.24 1.22
N MET A 179 9.66 2.15 1.40
CA MET A 179 9.41 3.24 0.47
C MET A 179 10.68 4.06 0.20
N MET A 180 11.38 4.46 1.26
CA MET A 180 12.62 5.23 1.11
C MET A 180 13.75 4.43 0.45
N SER A 181 13.81 3.13 0.73
CA SER A 181 14.74 2.21 0.06
C SER A 181 14.45 2.09 -1.43
N GLU A 182 13.18 1.85 -1.81
CA GLU A 182 12.76 1.76 -3.21
C GLU A 182 13.07 3.06 -4.00
N ILE A 183 12.78 4.21 -3.42
CA ILE A 183 13.08 5.50 -4.04
C ILE A 183 14.59 5.63 -4.27
N LYS A 184 15.40 5.38 -3.25
CA LYS A 184 16.87 5.52 -3.34
C LYS A 184 17.49 4.52 -4.32
N THR A 185 17.05 3.27 -4.29
CA THR A 185 17.51 2.23 -5.23
C THR A 185 17.14 2.60 -6.66
N THR A 186 15.88 2.96 -6.92
CA THR A 186 15.43 3.34 -8.26
C THR A 186 16.23 4.52 -8.81
N LEU A 187 16.41 5.57 -8.00
CA LEU A 187 17.17 6.76 -8.42
C LEU A 187 18.67 6.49 -8.58
N GLY A 188 19.23 5.56 -7.82
CA GLY A 188 20.63 5.15 -7.94
C GLY A 188 20.92 4.27 -9.16
N GLU A 189 19.90 3.60 -9.68
CA GLU A 189 20.04 2.61 -10.76
C GLU A 189 19.31 3.00 -12.05
N LEU A 190 18.98 4.28 -12.25
CA LEU A 190 18.14 4.78 -13.35
C LEU A 190 18.57 4.23 -14.71
N LYS A 191 19.86 4.27 -15.04
CA LYS A 191 20.36 3.82 -16.34
C LYS A 191 20.24 2.30 -16.54
N THR A 192 20.31 1.54 -15.46
CA THR A 192 20.13 0.08 -15.49
C THR A 192 18.65 -0.29 -15.62
N LEU A 193 17.79 0.43 -14.89
CA LEU A 193 16.35 0.15 -14.84
C LEU A 193 15.62 0.69 -16.07
N PHE A 194 16.10 1.80 -16.63
CA PHE A 194 15.54 2.51 -17.78
C PHE A 194 16.64 2.78 -18.80
N PRO A 195 16.88 1.86 -19.77
CA PRO A 195 17.95 2.00 -20.76
C PRO A 195 17.86 3.26 -21.61
N ASP A 196 16.65 3.78 -21.84
CA ASP A 196 16.39 5.01 -22.59
C ASP A 196 16.76 6.29 -21.83
N TYR A 197 17.08 6.17 -20.53
CA TYR A 197 17.54 7.32 -19.72
C TYR A 197 18.93 7.78 -20.17
N ASP A 198 19.07 9.03 -20.56
CA ASP A 198 20.28 9.60 -21.16
C ASP A 198 21.38 10.01 -20.18
N GLY A 199 21.12 9.94 -18.89
CA GLY A 199 22.11 10.25 -17.84
C GLY A 199 22.25 11.72 -17.46
N ARG A 200 21.32 12.60 -17.88
CA ARG A 200 21.34 14.03 -17.54
C ARG A 200 21.14 14.38 -16.07
N GLY A 201 20.83 13.43 -15.23
CA GLY A 201 20.40 13.65 -13.85
C GLY A 201 18.88 13.66 -13.75
N TYR A 202 18.38 13.95 -12.56
CA TYR A 202 16.94 13.99 -12.29
C TYR A 202 16.62 15.08 -11.26
N GLU A 203 15.38 15.49 -11.25
CA GLU A 203 14.79 16.31 -10.21
C GLU A 203 13.63 15.54 -9.57
N ILE A 204 13.52 15.61 -8.23
CA ILE A 204 12.34 15.09 -7.52
C ILE A 204 11.33 16.23 -7.50
N ALA A 205 10.34 16.17 -8.37
CA ALA A 205 9.38 17.24 -8.60
C ALA A 205 8.25 17.27 -7.56
N GLY A 206 7.89 16.14 -6.96
CA GLY A 206 6.80 16.10 -5.98
C GLY A 206 6.58 14.72 -5.37
N PHE A 207 5.68 14.67 -4.40
CA PHE A 207 5.26 13.46 -3.72
C PHE A 207 3.73 13.38 -3.69
N VAL A 208 3.16 12.26 -4.11
CA VAL A 208 1.71 12.02 -4.09
C VAL A 208 1.38 11.03 -2.99
N TRP A 209 0.47 11.39 -2.10
CA TRP A 209 -0.03 10.53 -1.03
C TRP A 209 -1.51 10.23 -1.22
N PHE A 210 -1.85 8.95 -1.34
CA PHE A 210 -3.24 8.49 -1.44
C PHE A 210 -3.44 7.27 -0.54
N GLN A 211 -3.72 7.54 0.73
CA GLN A 211 -3.87 6.53 1.78
C GLN A 211 -4.73 7.08 2.92
N GLY A 212 -5.39 6.23 3.69
CA GLY A 212 -6.19 6.62 4.87
C GLY A 212 -7.13 5.53 5.38
N TRP A 213 -7.55 4.59 4.51
CA TRP A 213 -8.54 3.58 4.86
C TRP A 213 -8.21 2.80 6.14
N ASN A 214 -6.97 2.32 6.27
CA ASN A 214 -6.60 1.50 7.42
C ASN A 214 -6.35 2.30 8.69
N ASP A 215 -6.28 3.61 8.58
CA ASP A 215 -6.17 4.48 9.76
C ASP A 215 -7.52 4.79 10.41
N MET A 216 -8.64 4.30 9.86
CA MET A 216 -9.94 4.33 10.54
C MET A 216 -10.05 3.33 11.70
N TYR A 217 -9.08 2.42 11.82
CA TYR A 217 -9.08 1.36 12.80
C TYR A 217 -7.98 1.56 13.84
N ASN A 218 -8.12 0.89 14.97
CA ASN A 218 -7.12 0.83 16.04
C ASN A 218 -6.79 2.18 16.70
N GLY A 219 -7.63 3.19 16.58
CA GLY A 219 -7.37 4.54 17.10
C GLY A 219 -6.35 5.33 16.30
N PHE A 220 -5.94 4.86 15.11
CA PHE A 220 -4.95 5.56 14.28
C PHE A 220 -5.47 6.87 13.70
N GLN A 221 -6.79 7.02 13.54
CA GLN A 221 -7.43 8.27 13.10
C GLN A 221 -7.08 9.44 14.03
N ASP A 222 -6.91 9.19 15.32
CA ASP A 222 -6.63 10.23 16.31
C ASP A 222 -5.21 10.82 16.16
N GLU A 223 -4.29 10.02 15.62
CA GLU A 223 -2.90 10.40 15.37
C GLU A 223 -2.64 10.78 13.90
N TYR A 224 -3.59 10.59 12.99
CA TYR A 224 -3.37 10.70 11.55
C TYR A 224 -2.77 12.05 11.15
N ALA A 225 -3.37 13.15 11.58
CA ALA A 225 -2.88 14.49 11.23
C ALA A 225 -1.48 14.79 11.77
N ALA A 226 -1.16 14.31 12.97
CA ALA A 226 0.17 14.46 13.57
C ALA A 226 1.21 13.62 12.81
N ASN A 227 0.86 12.38 12.49
CA ASN A 227 1.71 11.48 11.71
C ASN A 227 1.95 12.02 10.29
N MET A 228 0.94 12.60 9.63
CA MET A 228 1.11 13.23 8.31
C MET A 228 2.06 14.42 8.36
N LYS A 229 1.97 15.30 9.35
CA LYS A 229 2.91 16.41 9.52
C LYS A 229 4.36 15.91 9.67
N ASN A 230 4.55 14.88 10.48
CA ASN A 230 5.85 14.24 10.67
C ASN A 230 6.32 13.55 9.40
N PHE A 231 5.43 12.86 8.67
CA PHE A 231 5.72 12.20 7.41
C PHE A 231 6.25 13.18 6.36
N PHE A 232 5.60 14.32 6.16
CA PHE A 232 6.08 15.35 5.23
C PHE A 232 7.48 15.85 5.59
N ARG A 233 7.71 16.11 6.88
CA ARG A 233 9.01 16.56 7.36
C ARG A 233 10.10 15.52 7.14
N ASP A 234 9.83 14.28 7.50
CA ASP A 234 10.79 13.19 7.41
C ASP A 234 11.10 12.84 5.94
N VAL A 235 10.09 12.78 5.06
CA VAL A 235 10.29 12.55 3.62
C VAL A 235 11.12 13.68 3.00
N ARG A 236 10.82 14.95 3.29
CA ARG A 236 11.62 16.09 2.83
C ARG A 236 13.07 16.01 3.28
N LYS A 237 13.28 15.65 4.53
CA LYS A 237 14.61 15.46 5.12
C LYS A 237 15.36 14.31 4.44
N ASP A 238 14.71 13.14 4.32
CA ASP A 238 15.34 11.92 3.81
C ASP A 238 15.65 11.97 2.31
N LEU A 239 14.90 12.82 1.57
CA LEU A 239 15.14 13.11 0.15
C LEU A 239 16.00 14.36 -0.07
N ALA A 240 16.42 15.05 1.00
CA ALA A 240 17.15 16.32 0.95
C ALA A 240 16.45 17.40 0.08
N LYS A 241 15.11 17.44 0.14
CA LYS A 241 14.25 18.38 -0.61
C LYS A 241 13.31 19.11 0.36
N PRO A 242 13.76 20.20 1.04
CA PRO A 242 12.99 20.87 2.09
C PRO A 242 11.65 21.44 1.59
N ASP A 243 11.60 21.84 0.32
CA ASP A 243 10.42 22.47 -0.30
C ASP A 243 9.62 21.49 -1.19
N LEU A 244 9.87 20.16 -1.08
CA LEU A 244 9.17 19.17 -1.89
C LEU A 244 7.65 19.35 -1.77
N PRO A 245 6.93 19.59 -2.87
CA PRO A 245 5.48 19.67 -2.85
C PRO A 245 4.84 18.31 -2.58
N PHE A 246 3.72 18.32 -1.84
CA PHE A 246 2.91 17.14 -1.57
C PHE A 246 1.50 17.35 -2.12
N ALA A 247 1.03 16.39 -2.92
CA ALA A 247 -0.38 16.27 -3.29
C ALA A 247 -1.02 15.14 -2.47
N ILE A 248 -2.14 15.44 -1.80
CA ILE A 248 -2.85 14.46 -0.98
C ILE A 248 -4.20 14.16 -1.64
N GLY A 249 -4.39 12.91 -2.07
CA GLY A 249 -5.68 12.44 -2.53
C GLY A 249 -6.61 12.17 -1.35
N ILE A 250 -7.77 12.83 -1.36
CA ILE A 250 -8.81 12.63 -0.34
C ILE A 250 -9.59 11.36 -0.69
N MET A 251 -9.72 10.47 0.28
CA MET A 251 -10.55 9.28 0.14
C MET A 251 -12.00 9.64 0.49
N GLY A 252 -12.86 9.67 -0.53
CA GLY A 252 -14.29 9.95 -0.37
C GLY A 252 -15.03 8.78 0.25
N GLN A 253 -14.94 8.64 1.56
CA GLN A 253 -15.73 7.66 2.31
C GLN A 253 -17.07 8.25 2.72
N ASN A 254 -18.15 7.50 2.50
CA ASN A 254 -19.52 7.92 2.78
C ASN A 254 -20.03 9.11 1.94
N GLY A 255 -19.40 9.41 0.83
CA GLY A 255 -19.71 10.56 -0.01
C GLY A 255 -19.13 11.88 0.53
N PHE A 256 -19.36 12.95 -0.22
CA PHE A 256 -19.06 14.32 0.17
C PHE A 256 -20.35 14.99 0.66
#